data_3657369178d7c233b22d6a45ce4e21aa
#
_entry.id   3657369178d7c233b22d6a45ce4e21aa
#
_cell.length_a   1.000
_cell.length_b   1.000
_cell.length_c   1.000
_cell.angle_alpha   90.00
_cell.angle_beta   90.00
_cell.angle_gamma   90.00
#
_symmetry.space_group_name_H-M   'P 1'
#
loop_
_entity.id
_entity.type
_entity.pdbx_description
1 polymer ?
#
loop_
_entity_poly.entity_id
_entity_poly.type
_entity_poly.pdbx_seq_one_letter_code
_entity_poly.pdbx_strand_id
1 'polypeptide(L)'
;MPTSTMREAGLRVGHFQSVPWIPFYVDSEDWPVRRVPCVSSTVLAMADAGLLDATPMATVDWLARGDQWPRLGGLGLAYRQRAGSVLLFSPRPIHELDGADIAICDETATSLRVLHAILTEKYGLRIGRWRRGQPADPSMPRLLIQDQAVEEAARGRFPHVHDLGREWWEWQGTPVVSAVWVRRRDLADDALEPLRAGLAASLSRYAGQPDQAIERHCARHGLASAPAALRALLGNFEFELGEAAEAGIRRMAQILPTAVALQT
;
A
#
# COMPACT_ATOMS: atom_id res chain seq x y z
N MET A 1 -34.08 -14.39 -0.25
CA MET A 1 -33.57 -15.03 -1.47
C MET A 1 -32.79 -13.97 -2.25
N PRO A 2 -31.47 -13.91 -2.24
CA PRO A 2 -30.74 -13.00 -3.11
C PRO A 2 -30.76 -13.57 -4.51
N THR A 3 -31.16 -12.72 -5.41
CA THR A 3 -31.60 -12.98 -6.78
C THR A 3 -30.47 -13.44 -7.70
N SER A 4 -30.86 -14.31 -8.62
CA SER A 4 -30.12 -14.93 -9.75
C SER A 4 -29.29 -13.97 -10.63
N THR A 5 -29.43 -12.67 -10.52
CA THR A 5 -28.76 -11.64 -11.33
C THR A 5 -27.29 -11.36 -10.93
N MET A 6 -26.82 -11.81 -9.76
CA MET A 6 -25.43 -11.64 -9.36
C MET A 6 -24.47 -12.69 -9.96
N ARG A 7 -24.97 -13.79 -10.50
CA ARG A 7 -24.13 -14.84 -11.11
C ARG A 7 -23.60 -14.48 -12.52
N GLU A 8 -24.23 -13.56 -13.23
CA GLU A 8 -23.79 -13.17 -14.60
C GLU A 8 -22.75 -12.06 -14.63
N ALA A 9 -22.58 -11.30 -13.57
CA ALA A 9 -21.69 -10.11 -13.52
C ALA A 9 -20.43 -10.32 -12.71
N GLY A 10 -19.76 -11.45 -12.75
CA GLY A 10 -18.48 -11.75 -12.08
C GLY A 10 -18.10 -10.90 -10.85
N LEU A 11 -17.39 -11.46 -9.86
CA LEU A 11 -16.94 -10.77 -8.67
C LEU A 11 -16.08 -9.52 -9.05
N ARG A 12 -16.39 -8.33 -8.56
CA ARG A 12 -15.66 -7.09 -8.85
C ARG A 12 -14.50 -6.95 -7.86
N VAL A 13 -13.30 -7.08 -8.38
CA VAL A 13 -12.06 -7.13 -7.58
C VAL A 13 -11.20 -5.91 -7.88
N GLY A 14 -10.84 -5.16 -6.85
CA GLY A 14 -9.90 -4.04 -6.94
C GLY A 14 -8.55 -4.52 -7.48
N HIS A 15 -8.02 -3.83 -8.49
CA HIS A 15 -6.79 -4.17 -9.17
C HIS A 15 -5.80 -3.01 -9.14
N PHE A 16 -4.70 -3.22 -8.46
CA PHE A 16 -3.60 -2.25 -8.35
C PHE A 16 -2.50 -2.58 -9.35
N GLN A 17 -1.98 -1.56 -10.02
CA GLN A 17 -1.01 -1.74 -11.11
C GLN A 17 0.43 -1.39 -10.73
N SER A 18 0.68 -0.88 -9.52
CA SER A 18 2.02 -0.53 -9.08
C SER A 18 2.84 -1.75 -8.65
N VAL A 19 4.16 -1.62 -8.73
CA VAL A 19 5.14 -2.69 -8.51
C VAL A 19 4.90 -3.53 -7.24
N PRO A 20 4.60 -2.97 -6.05
CA PRO A 20 4.41 -3.81 -4.85
C PRO A 20 3.26 -4.82 -4.94
N TRP A 21 2.35 -4.65 -5.91
CA TRP A 21 1.19 -5.52 -6.09
C TRP A 21 1.40 -6.64 -7.13
N ILE A 22 2.53 -6.66 -7.83
CA ILE A 22 2.84 -7.71 -8.84
C ILE A 22 2.53 -9.11 -8.33
N PRO A 23 2.95 -9.53 -7.09
CA PRO A 23 2.76 -10.89 -6.63
C PRO A 23 1.30 -11.34 -6.54
N PHE A 24 0.37 -10.40 -6.37
CA PHE A 24 -1.06 -10.72 -6.27
C PHE A 24 -1.78 -10.84 -7.62
N TYR A 25 -1.14 -10.41 -8.74
CA TYR A 25 -1.84 -10.31 -10.02
C TYR A 25 -1.11 -11.00 -11.18
N VAL A 26 -0.23 -11.96 -10.90
CA VAL A 26 0.41 -12.77 -11.94
C VAL A 26 -0.66 -13.59 -12.66
N ASP A 27 -0.73 -13.43 -13.98
CA ASP A 27 -1.73 -14.07 -14.85
C ASP A 27 -3.19 -13.87 -14.40
N SER A 28 -3.48 -12.70 -13.78
CA SER A 28 -4.82 -12.38 -13.27
C SER A 28 -5.84 -12.10 -14.39
N GLU A 29 -5.41 -12.04 -15.65
CA GLU A 29 -6.27 -11.92 -16.83
C GLU A 29 -7.22 -13.10 -16.96
N ASP A 30 -6.78 -14.28 -16.59
CA ASP A 30 -7.51 -15.54 -16.74
C ASP A 30 -8.46 -15.82 -15.56
N TRP A 31 -8.51 -14.94 -14.56
CA TRP A 31 -9.40 -15.15 -13.44
C TRP A 31 -10.86 -14.88 -13.81
N PRO A 32 -11.81 -15.73 -13.35
CA PRO A 32 -13.22 -15.51 -13.60
C PRO A 32 -13.80 -14.40 -12.70
N VAL A 33 -13.12 -13.24 -12.66
CA VAL A 33 -13.51 -12.06 -11.88
C VAL A 33 -13.39 -10.81 -12.75
N ARG A 34 -14.19 -9.79 -12.44
CA ARG A 34 -14.08 -8.47 -13.07
C ARG A 34 -13.03 -7.64 -12.32
N ARG A 35 -11.88 -7.39 -12.92
CA ARG A 35 -10.86 -6.51 -12.37
C ARG A 35 -11.29 -5.05 -12.53
N VAL A 36 -11.25 -4.30 -11.43
CA VAL A 36 -11.59 -2.88 -11.37
C VAL A 36 -10.33 -2.10 -11.03
N PRO A 37 -9.77 -1.30 -11.94
CA PRO A 37 -8.58 -0.51 -11.66
C PRO A 37 -8.79 0.40 -10.46
N CYS A 38 -7.84 0.38 -9.52
CA CYS A 38 -7.90 1.13 -8.28
C CYS A 38 -6.54 1.71 -7.92
N VAL A 39 -6.56 2.80 -7.16
CA VAL A 39 -5.43 3.36 -6.42
C VAL A 39 -5.82 3.52 -4.96
N SER A 40 -4.85 3.54 -4.06
CA SER A 40 -5.10 3.54 -2.60
C SER A 40 -6.03 4.67 -2.15
N SER A 41 -5.96 5.85 -2.76
CA SER A 41 -6.80 7.01 -2.41
C SER A 41 -8.27 6.89 -2.84
N THR A 42 -8.59 6.02 -3.79
CA THR A 42 -9.97 5.89 -4.32
C THR A 42 -10.71 4.66 -3.81
N VAL A 43 -9.99 3.65 -3.32
CA VAL A 43 -10.56 2.36 -2.90
C VAL A 43 -11.69 2.52 -1.91
N LEU A 44 -11.52 3.36 -0.90
CA LEU A 44 -12.52 3.54 0.15
C LEU A 44 -13.83 4.10 -0.42
N ALA A 45 -13.75 5.14 -1.25
CA ALA A 45 -14.92 5.74 -1.90
C ALA A 45 -15.60 4.74 -2.86
N MET A 46 -14.81 3.95 -3.60
CA MET A 46 -15.34 2.91 -4.49
C MET A 46 -16.03 1.78 -3.72
N ALA A 47 -15.45 1.39 -2.58
CA ALA A 47 -16.01 0.41 -1.68
C ALA A 47 -17.35 0.89 -1.08
N ASP A 48 -17.38 2.12 -0.55
CA ASP A 48 -18.58 2.75 -0.01
C ASP A 48 -19.69 2.92 -1.08
N ALA A 49 -19.30 3.18 -2.33
CA ALA A 49 -20.23 3.25 -3.47
C ALA A 49 -20.71 1.86 -3.97
N GLY A 50 -20.26 0.77 -3.34
CA GLY A 50 -20.63 -0.58 -3.75
C GLY A 50 -20.07 -1.02 -5.12
N LEU A 51 -18.98 -0.41 -5.55
CA LEU A 51 -18.33 -0.72 -6.84
C LEU A 51 -17.34 -1.88 -6.76
N LEU A 52 -16.98 -2.31 -5.55
CA LEU A 52 -16.04 -3.39 -5.27
C LEU A 52 -16.68 -4.46 -4.40
N ASP A 53 -16.31 -5.70 -4.63
CA ASP A 53 -16.72 -6.87 -3.84
C ASP A 53 -15.56 -7.39 -2.98
N ALA A 54 -14.33 -7.31 -3.48
CA ALA A 54 -13.11 -7.57 -2.74
C ALA A 54 -11.99 -6.67 -3.28
N THR A 55 -11.03 -6.29 -2.40
CA THR A 55 -9.96 -5.36 -2.78
C THR A 55 -8.85 -5.35 -1.72
N PRO A 56 -7.61 -5.02 -2.06
CA PRO A 56 -6.69 -4.46 -1.09
C PRO A 56 -7.23 -3.14 -0.55
N MET A 57 -7.14 -2.94 0.75
CA MET A 57 -7.54 -1.70 1.44
C MET A 57 -6.41 -1.23 2.33
N ALA A 58 -6.14 0.08 2.36
CA ALA A 58 -5.15 0.64 3.26
C ALA A 58 -5.48 0.25 4.72
N THR A 59 -4.47 -0.18 5.47
CA THR A 59 -4.69 -0.71 6.83
C THR A 59 -5.42 0.28 7.73
N VAL A 60 -5.12 1.58 7.60
CA VAL A 60 -5.79 2.61 8.42
C VAL A 60 -7.27 2.78 8.07
N ASP A 61 -7.63 2.61 6.81
CA ASP A 61 -9.03 2.67 6.35
C ASP A 61 -9.79 1.42 6.78
N TRP A 62 -9.14 0.26 6.70
CA TRP A 62 -9.68 -0.98 7.22
C TRP A 62 -9.87 -0.94 8.75
N LEU A 63 -8.90 -0.44 9.52
CA LEU A 63 -9.03 -0.29 10.98
C LEU A 63 -10.21 0.60 11.37
N ALA A 64 -10.52 1.61 10.56
CA ALA A 64 -11.68 2.48 10.79
C ALA A 64 -13.02 1.81 10.45
N ARG A 65 -13.05 0.74 9.65
CA ARG A 65 -14.27 0.13 9.10
C ARG A 65 -14.34 -1.40 9.24
N GLY A 66 -13.44 -2.03 10.00
CA GLY A 66 -13.18 -3.47 10.03
C GLY A 66 -14.39 -4.39 9.91
N ASP A 67 -15.46 -4.08 10.64
CA ASP A 67 -16.69 -4.89 10.62
C ASP A 67 -17.45 -4.85 9.29
N GLN A 68 -17.31 -3.81 8.50
CA GLN A 68 -17.99 -3.67 7.21
C GLN A 68 -17.21 -4.40 6.10
N TRP A 69 -15.89 -4.47 6.25
CA TRP A 69 -14.95 -5.06 5.32
C TRP A 69 -14.05 -6.09 6.00
N PRO A 70 -14.58 -7.29 6.32
CA PRO A 70 -13.76 -8.34 6.92
C PRO A 70 -12.61 -8.74 6.00
N ARG A 71 -11.50 -9.15 6.60
CA ARG A 71 -10.31 -9.58 5.86
C ARG A 71 -10.58 -10.82 5.00
N LEU A 72 -9.94 -10.87 3.85
CA LEU A 72 -9.90 -12.03 2.97
C LEU A 72 -8.66 -12.87 3.32
N GLY A 73 -8.75 -13.66 4.38
CA GLY A 73 -7.64 -14.46 4.88
C GLY A 73 -6.51 -13.60 5.49
N GLY A 74 -5.31 -14.15 5.50
CA GLY A 74 -4.09 -13.51 5.97
C GLY A 74 -3.32 -12.78 4.87
N LEU A 75 -3.98 -12.28 3.83
CA LEU A 75 -3.32 -11.63 2.70
C LEU A 75 -3.20 -10.11 2.91
N GLY A 76 -2.09 -9.54 2.47
CA GLY A 76 -1.84 -8.12 2.59
C GLY A 76 -0.46 -7.71 2.09
N LEU A 77 -0.08 -6.48 2.35
CA LEU A 77 1.21 -5.93 2.00
C LEU A 77 1.88 -5.37 3.25
N ALA A 78 2.88 -6.07 3.75
CA ALA A 78 3.67 -5.65 4.90
C ALA A 78 5.14 -5.50 4.52
N TYR A 79 5.86 -4.66 5.24
CA TYR A 79 7.32 -4.57 5.17
C TYR A 79 7.91 -4.52 6.58
N ARG A 80 8.99 -5.26 6.79
CA ARG A 80 9.56 -5.47 8.12
C ARG A 80 10.54 -4.35 8.49
N GLN A 81 11.72 -4.36 7.93
CA GLN A 81 12.80 -3.46 8.30
C GLN A 81 12.99 -2.31 7.32
N ARG A 82 12.44 -2.42 6.12
CA ARG A 82 12.62 -1.48 5.03
C ARG A 82 11.48 -1.62 4.04
N ALA A 83 10.97 -0.50 3.59
CA ALA A 83 9.98 -0.47 2.50
C ALA A 83 10.66 -0.38 1.13
N GLY A 84 11.67 0.48 0.99
CA GLY A 84 12.33 0.79 -0.27
C GLY A 84 11.51 1.63 -1.24
N SER A 85 10.20 1.73 -1.01
CA SER A 85 9.25 2.46 -1.84
C SER A 85 8.23 3.27 -1.03
N VAL A 86 8.52 3.58 0.23
CA VAL A 86 7.74 4.51 1.07
C VAL A 86 8.75 5.43 1.73
N LEU A 87 9.03 6.56 1.06
CA LEU A 87 10.20 7.38 1.35
C LEU A 87 9.82 8.83 1.60
N LEU A 88 10.37 9.41 2.67
CA LEU A 88 10.40 10.85 2.88
C LEU A 88 11.70 11.40 2.30
N PHE A 89 11.60 12.20 1.28
CA PHE A 89 12.69 12.97 0.68
C PHE A 89 12.79 14.34 1.32
N SER A 90 13.97 14.78 1.70
CA SER A 90 14.15 16.05 2.39
C SER A 90 15.47 16.73 2.05
N PRO A 91 15.49 18.08 1.99
CA PRO A 91 16.73 18.85 1.88
C PRO A 91 17.52 18.88 3.19
N ARG A 92 16.91 18.51 4.32
CA ARG A 92 17.51 18.55 5.66
C ARG A 92 17.26 17.22 6.38
N PRO A 93 18.07 16.90 7.41
CA PRO A 93 17.81 15.75 8.28
C PRO A 93 16.42 15.80 8.90
N ILE A 94 15.82 14.63 9.19
CA ILE A 94 14.43 14.54 9.67
C ILE A 94 14.19 15.34 10.97
N HIS A 95 15.14 15.37 11.88
CA HIS A 95 15.04 16.09 13.15
C HIS A 95 15.07 17.62 13.01
N GLU A 96 15.38 18.14 11.82
CA GLU A 96 15.35 19.57 11.50
C GLU A 96 14.08 20.02 10.79
N LEU A 97 13.08 19.15 10.67
CA LEU A 97 11.83 19.43 9.96
C LEU A 97 10.74 20.04 10.85
N ASP A 98 11.06 20.55 12.06
CA ASP A 98 10.06 21.19 12.92
C ASP A 98 9.38 22.38 12.21
N GLY A 99 8.07 22.39 12.19
CA GLY A 99 7.24 23.39 11.52
C GLY A 99 7.26 23.34 9.99
N ALA A 100 7.92 22.36 9.37
CA ALA A 100 7.99 22.27 7.92
C ALA A 100 6.66 21.89 7.28
N ASP A 101 6.37 22.49 6.12
CA ASP A 101 5.34 21.99 5.21
C ASP A 101 5.90 20.75 4.48
N ILE A 102 5.07 19.71 4.30
CA ILE A 102 5.46 18.45 3.66
C ILE A 102 4.50 18.13 2.53
N ALA A 103 5.03 17.94 1.33
CA ALA A 103 4.25 17.49 0.20
C ALA A 103 3.95 15.98 0.31
N ILE A 104 2.77 15.56 -0.14
CA ILE A 104 2.35 14.16 -0.19
C ILE A 104 1.76 13.85 -1.56
N CYS A 105 2.09 12.69 -2.10
CA CYS A 105 1.42 12.22 -3.31
C CYS A 105 -0.04 11.83 -3.00
N ASP A 106 -0.89 11.89 -4.02
CA ASP A 106 -2.35 11.71 -3.87
C ASP A 106 -2.74 10.30 -3.41
N GLU A 107 -1.88 9.32 -3.60
CA GLU A 107 -2.16 7.91 -3.29
C GLU A 107 -1.87 7.51 -1.84
N THR A 108 -1.39 8.43 -1.00
CA THR A 108 -1.03 8.10 0.39
C THR A 108 -2.26 7.95 1.29
N ALA A 109 -2.30 6.85 2.05
CA ALA A 109 -3.26 6.63 3.13
C ALA A 109 -2.54 6.17 4.41
N THR A 110 -2.17 4.89 4.53
CA THR A 110 -1.43 4.36 5.68
C THR A 110 -0.08 5.07 5.87
N SER A 111 0.68 5.26 4.78
CA SER A 111 2.01 5.88 4.83
C SER A 111 2.00 7.32 5.35
N LEU A 112 0.96 8.09 5.07
CA LEU A 112 0.80 9.43 5.65
C LEU A 112 0.66 9.39 7.17
N ARG A 113 -0.16 8.48 7.70
CA ARG A 113 -0.34 8.35 9.15
C ARG A 113 0.90 7.80 9.85
N VAL A 114 1.61 6.87 9.19
CA VAL A 114 2.91 6.38 9.67
C VAL A 114 3.94 7.51 9.73
N LEU A 115 4.06 8.32 8.66
CA LEU A 115 4.97 9.47 8.66
C LEU A 115 4.58 10.49 9.74
N HIS A 116 3.28 10.80 9.87
CA HIS A 116 2.81 11.71 10.91
C HIS A 116 3.26 11.22 12.29
N ALA A 117 2.99 9.95 12.64
CA ALA A 117 3.37 9.39 13.93
C ALA A 117 4.91 9.38 14.13
N ILE A 118 5.68 9.07 13.09
CA ILE A 118 7.15 9.15 13.16
C ILE A 118 7.59 10.58 13.50
N LEU A 119 7.08 11.57 12.82
CA LEU A 119 7.49 12.95 13.03
C LEU A 119 7.05 13.47 14.40
N THR A 120 5.81 13.20 14.81
CA THR A 120 5.25 13.76 16.05
C THR A 120 5.63 12.95 17.29
N GLU A 121 5.55 11.62 17.24
CA GLU A 121 5.74 10.78 18.44
C GLU A 121 7.19 10.29 18.61
N LYS A 122 7.88 9.92 17.50
CA LYS A 122 9.28 9.49 17.57
C LYS A 122 10.23 10.67 17.72
N TYR A 123 10.01 11.73 16.92
CA TYR A 123 10.91 12.89 16.85
C TYR A 123 10.41 14.13 17.58
N GLY A 124 9.17 14.16 18.07
CA GLY A 124 8.59 15.29 18.81
C GLY A 124 8.41 16.55 17.97
N LEU A 125 8.31 16.43 16.65
CA LEU A 125 8.22 17.55 15.74
C LEU A 125 6.78 18.02 15.54
N ARG A 126 6.60 19.31 15.32
CA ARG A 126 5.35 19.89 14.83
C ARG A 126 5.37 19.89 13.32
N ILE A 127 4.25 19.53 12.71
CA ILE A 127 4.09 19.60 11.25
C ILE A 127 3.48 20.95 10.89
N GLY A 128 4.01 21.61 9.87
CA GLY A 128 3.42 22.81 9.31
C GLY A 128 2.12 22.47 8.59
N ARG A 129 2.20 22.13 7.32
CA ARG A 129 1.05 21.74 6.50
C ARG A 129 1.34 20.50 5.69
N TRP A 130 0.35 19.63 5.53
CA TRP A 130 0.36 18.59 4.53
C TRP A 130 -0.18 19.14 3.21
N ARG A 131 0.64 19.11 2.15
CA ARG A 131 0.27 19.63 0.83
C ARG A 131 0.14 18.48 -0.17
N ARG A 132 -1.06 18.28 -0.71
CA ARG A 132 -1.26 17.28 -1.76
C ARG A 132 -0.70 17.76 -3.10
N GLY A 133 -0.23 16.80 -3.89
CA GLY A 133 0.25 17.02 -5.26
C GLY A 133 1.71 17.43 -5.34
N GLN A 134 2.12 17.87 -6.52
CA GLN A 134 3.50 18.31 -6.78
C GLN A 134 3.73 19.69 -6.18
N PRO A 135 4.72 19.85 -5.29
CA PRO A 135 5.01 21.16 -4.73
C PRO A 135 5.64 22.08 -5.77
N ALA A 136 5.28 23.37 -5.72
CA ALA A 136 5.92 24.39 -6.54
C ALA A 136 7.41 24.57 -6.19
N ASP A 137 7.76 24.40 -4.90
CA ASP A 137 9.15 24.40 -4.44
C ASP A 137 9.75 22.99 -4.58
N PRO A 138 10.73 22.79 -5.48
CA PRO A 138 11.36 21.49 -5.67
C PRO A 138 12.17 21.01 -4.46
N SER A 139 12.54 21.88 -3.53
CA SER A 139 13.26 21.54 -2.29
C SER A 139 12.33 21.16 -1.13
N MET A 140 11.02 21.32 -1.26
CA MET A 140 10.07 20.98 -0.20
C MET A 140 10.18 19.49 0.17
N PRO A 141 10.24 19.15 1.47
CA PRO A 141 10.16 17.77 1.92
C PRO A 141 8.92 17.09 1.36
N ARG A 142 9.05 15.84 0.90
CA ARG A 142 7.93 15.12 0.27
C ARG A 142 7.90 13.64 0.60
N LEU A 143 6.71 13.16 0.92
CA LEU A 143 6.42 11.74 1.02
C LEU A 143 5.99 11.22 -0.35
N LEU A 144 6.76 10.32 -0.91
CA LEU A 144 6.41 9.58 -2.12
C LEU A 144 6.29 8.09 -1.79
N ILE A 145 5.42 7.41 -2.54
CA ILE A 145 5.23 5.97 -2.39
C ILE A 145 5.34 5.26 -3.74
N GLN A 146 5.55 3.94 -3.67
CA GLN A 146 5.52 3.04 -4.82
C GLN A 146 6.52 3.49 -5.91
N ASP A 147 6.09 3.49 -7.17
CA ASP A 147 6.95 3.76 -8.33
C ASP A 147 7.51 5.19 -8.30
N GLN A 148 6.72 6.16 -7.83
CA GLN A 148 7.18 7.55 -7.67
C GLN A 148 8.36 7.67 -6.68
N ALA A 149 8.34 6.91 -5.59
CA ALA A 149 9.43 6.91 -4.62
C ALA A 149 10.71 6.28 -5.20
N VAL A 150 10.56 5.18 -5.95
CA VAL A 150 11.69 4.50 -6.62
C VAL A 150 12.33 5.40 -7.66
N GLU A 151 11.53 6.05 -8.50
CA GLU A 151 12.01 7.00 -9.51
C GLU A 151 12.72 8.20 -8.88
N GLU A 152 12.14 8.79 -7.83
CA GLU A 152 12.76 9.95 -7.17
C GLU A 152 14.08 9.57 -6.50
N ALA A 153 14.14 8.39 -5.86
CA ALA A 153 15.38 7.88 -5.28
C ALA A 153 16.47 7.69 -6.34
N ALA A 154 16.11 7.19 -7.54
CA ALA A 154 17.04 7.02 -8.65
C ALA A 154 17.58 8.36 -9.19
N ARG A 155 16.78 9.44 -9.10
CA ARG A 155 17.21 10.80 -9.51
C ARG A 155 18.23 11.42 -8.56
N GLY A 156 18.29 10.99 -7.31
CA GLY A 156 19.28 11.43 -6.32
C GLY A 156 19.24 12.93 -6.00
N ARG A 157 18.08 13.58 -6.11
CA ARG A 157 17.95 15.04 -5.97
C ARG A 157 17.96 15.52 -4.52
N PHE A 158 17.67 14.63 -3.56
CA PHE A 158 17.58 14.96 -2.15
C PHE A 158 18.76 14.38 -1.37
N PRO A 159 19.44 15.19 -0.53
CA PRO A 159 20.55 14.72 0.29
C PRO A 159 20.10 13.79 1.42
N HIS A 160 18.82 13.87 1.84
CA HIS A 160 18.27 13.04 2.91
C HIS A 160 17.06 12.27 2.39
N VAL A 161 17.13 10.95 2.53
CA VAL A 161 16.06 10.02 2.18
C VAL A 161 15.80 9.11 3.36
N HIS A 162 14.59 9.20 3.93
CA HIS A 162 14.17 8.42 5.09
C HIS A 162 13.17 7.37 4.67
N ASP A 163 13.52 6.10 4.87
CA ASP A 163 12.65 4.96 4.61
C ASP A 163 11.70 4.78 5.81
N LEU A 164 10.39 4.90 5.59
CA LEU A 164 9.42 4.84 6.68
C LEU A 164 9.37 3.46 7.34
N GLY A 165 9.70 2.39 6.60
CA GLY A 165 9.82 1.06 7.17
C GLY A 165 10.96 0.99 8.19
N ARG A 166 12.13 1.54 7.83
CA ARG A 166 13.27 1.62 8.74
C ARG A 166 12.97 2.47 9.96
N GLU A 167 12.43 3.68 9.74
CA GLU A 167 12.10 4.61 10.81
C GLU A 167 11.11 4.01 11.82
N TRP A 168 10.10 3.29 11.32
CA TRP A 168 9.12 2.59 12.15
C TRP A 168 9.74 1.40 12.89
N TRP A 169 10.50 0.56 12.17
CA TRP A 169 11.13 -0.61 12.76
C TRP A 169 12.09 -0.26 13.90
N GLU A 170 12.95 0.75 13.70
CA GLU A 170 13.87 1.24 14.71
C GLU A 170 13.14 1.77 15.96
N TRP A 171 11.97 2.32 15.79
CA TRP A 171 11.15 2.87 16.87
C TRP A 171 10.24 1.84 17.54
N GLN A 172 9.58 0.98 16.78
CA GLN A 172 8.51 0.11 17.27
C GLN A 172 8.86 -1.38 17.30
N GLY A 173 9.87 -1.82 16.57
CA GLY A 173 10.29 -3.22 16.49
C GLY A 173 9.27 -4.14 15.81
N THR A 174 8.27 -3.59 15.11
CA THR A 174 7.22 -4.34 14.42
C THR A 174 7.14 -3.96 12.94
N PRO A 175 6.66 -4.87 12.06
CA PRO A 175 6.38 -4.52 10.67
C PRO A 175 5.34 -3.41 10.55
N VAL A 176 5.42 -2.64 9.45
CA VAL A 176 4.29 -1.84 8.97
C VAL A 176 3.48 -2.68 8.00
N VAL A 177 2.18 -2.80 8.24
CA VAL A 177 1.24 -3.39 7.30
C VAL A 177 0.55 -2.25 6.55
N SER A 178 0.91 -2.06 5.29
CA SER A 178 0.41 -0.92 4.51
C SER A 178 -1.00 -1.13 4.02
N ALA A 179 -1.36 -2.38 3.70
CA ALA A 179 -2.70 -2.73 3.26
C ALA A 179 -3.03 -4.19 3.59
N VAL A 180 -4.31 -4.50 3.69
CA VAL A 180 -4.87 -5.84 3.87
C VAL A 180 -5.87 -6.16 2.76
N TRP A 181 -5.97 -7.42 2.35
CA TRP A 181 -7.04 -7.86 1.48
C TRP A 181 -8.34 -7.97 2.27
N VAL A 182 -9.39 -7.37 1.73
CA VAL A 182 -10.72 -7.34 2.34
C VAL A 182 -11.79 -7.77 1.36
N ARG A 183 -12.94 -8.15 1.89
CA ARG A 183 -14.12 -8.48 1.12
C ARG A 183 -15.36 -7.79 1.68
N ARG A 184 -16.37 -7.63 0.89
CA ARG A 184 -17.68 -7.18 1.36
C ARG A 184 -18.28 -8.23 2.31
N ARG A 185 -18.86 -7.79 3.42
CA ARG A 185 -19.35 -8.65 4.51
C ARG A 185 -20.45 -9.62 4.07
N ASP A 186 -21.33 -9.17 3.20
CA ASP A 186 -22.52 -9.91 2.77
C ASP A 186 -22.27 -10.93 1.66
N LEU A 187 -21.02 -11.08 1.20
CA LEU A 187 -20.65 -12.12 0.24
C LEU A 187 -20.56 -13.48 0.91
N ALA A 188 -21.17 -14.46 0.29
CA ALA A 188 -21.01 -15.85 0.68
C ALA A 188 -19.57 -16.34 0.41
N ASP A 189 -19.08 -17.24 1.23
CA ASP A 189 -17.68 -17.70 1.13
C ASP A 189 -17.39 -18.46 -0.17
N ASP A 190 -18.37 -19.19 -0.71
CA ASP A 190 -18.27 -19.89 -2.00
C ASP A 190 -18.12 -18.93 -3.19
N ALA A 191 -18.72 -17.76 -3.11
CA ALA A 191 -18.55 -16.73 -4.13
C ALA A 191 -17.11 -16.18 -4.20
N LEU A 192 -16.34 -16.32 -3.14
CA LEU A 192 -14.97 -15.83 -3.05
C LEU A 192 -13.93 -16.88 -3.48
N GLU A 193 -14.34 -18.11 -3.68
CA GLU A 193 -13.40 -19.21 -3.99
C GLU A 193 -12.58 -18.98 -5.26
N PRO A 194 -13.15 -18.48 -6.37
CA PRO A 194 -12.37 -18.17 -7.56
C PRO A 194 -11.29 -17.11 -7.31
N LEU A 195 -11.58 -16.12 -6.50
CA LEU A 195 -10.60 -15.09 -6.11
C LEU A 195 -9.51 -15.67 -5.21
N ARG A 196 -9.88 -16.47 -4.21
CA ARG A 196 -8.91 -17.13 -3.30
C ARG A 196 -7.95 -18.02 -4.10
N ALA A 197 -8.49 -18.87 -4.97
CA ALA A 197 -7.70 -19.73 -5.83
C ALA A 197 -6.78 -18.91 -6.75
N GLY A 198 -7.27 -17.84 -7.35
CA GLY A 198 -6.49 -16.93 -8.18
C GLY A 198 -5.34 -16.29 -7.42
N LEU A 199 -5.60 -15.73 -6.25
CA LEU A 199 -4.58 -15.10 -5.40
C LEU A 199 -3.51 -16.11 -4.95
N ALA A 200 -3.91 -17.31 -4.51
CA ALA A 200 -2.99 -18.36 -4.11
C ALA A 200 -2.11 -18.82 -5.29
N ALA A 201 -2.69 -19.02 -6.47
CA ALA A 201 -1.96 -19.37 -7.68
C ALA A 201 -0.98 -18.26 -8.11
N SER A 202 -1.40 -17.00 -8.02
CA SER A 202 -0.55 -15.85 -8.32
C SER A 202 0.68 -15.77 -7.41
N LEU A 203 0.47 -15.85 -6.10
CA LEU A 203 1.56 -15.84 -5.12
C LEU A 203 2.52 -17.02 -5.33
N SER A 204 2.00 -18.21 -5.59
CA SER A 204 2.81 -19.40 -5.88
C SER A 204 3.63 -19.22 -7.16
N ARG A 205 3.06 -18.69 -8.23
CA ARG A 205 3.78 -18.42 -9.49
C ARG A 205 4.85 -17.35 -9.30
N TYR A 206 4.52 -16.28 -8.58
CA TYR A 206 5.50 -15.26 -8.26
C TYR A 206 6.67 -15.85 -7.47
N ALA A 207 6.41 -16.67 -6.45
CA ALA A 207 7.46 -17.32 -5.66
C ALA A 207 8.37 -18.22 -6.51
N GLY A 208 7.79 -18.94 -7.48
CA GLY A 208 8.53 -19.82 -8.38
C GLY A 208 9.30 -19.09 -9.49
N GLN A 209 8.77 -17.98 -10.00
CA GLN A 209 9.30 -17.26 -11.17
C GLN A 209 9.21 -15.74 -11.02
N PRO A 210 9.84 -15.15 -9.99
CA PRO A 210 9.67 -13.72 -9.69
C PRO A 210 10.20 -12.81 -10.82
N ASP A 211 11.34 -13.16 -11.45
CA ASP A 211 11.92 -12.35 -12.53
C ASP A 211 10.98 -12.27 -13.73
N GLN A 212 10.40 -13.40 -14.14
CA GLN A 212 9.47 -13.44 -15.25
C GLN A 212 8.19 -12.63 -14.98
N ALA A 213 7.68 -12.67 -13.74
CA ALA A 213 6.52 -11.87 -13.34
C ALA A 213 6.82 -10.37 -13.42
N ILE A 214 8.00 -9.95 -12.93
CA ILE A 214 8.47 -8.57 -12.95
C ILE A 214 8.69 -8.10 -14.39
N GLU A 215 9.37 -8.87 -15.23
CA GLU A 215 9.62 -8.55 -16.63
C GLU A 215 8.32 -8.35 -17.43
N ARG A 216 7.36 -9.26 -17.25
CA ARG A 216 6.02 -9.13 -17.86
C ARG A 216 5.30 -7.87 -17.42
N HIS A 217 5.38 -7.55 -16.12
CA HIS A 217 4.78 -6.32 -15.60
C HIS A 217 5.45 -5.07 -16.19
N CYS A 218 6.79 -5.02 -16.20
CA CYS A 218 7.55 -3.91 -16.79
C CYS A 218 7.20 -3.71 -18.27
N ALA A 219 7.16 -4.80 -19.05
CA ALA A 219 6.81 -4.74 -20.47
C ALA A 219 5.38 -4.21 -20.69
N ARG A 220 4.42 -4.62 -19.84
CA ARG A 220 3.01 -4.21 -19.92
C ARG A 220 2.80 -2.74 -19.59
N HIS A 221 3.53 -2.22 -18.60
CA HIS A 221 3.35 -0.87 -18.08
C HIS A 221 4.43 0.12 -18.55
N GLY A 222 5.36 -0.31 -19.41
CA GLY A 222 6.42 0.57 -19.94
C GLY A 222 7.40 1.07 -18.88
N LEU A 223 7.63 0.29 -17.81
CA LEU A 223 8.53 0.69 -16.73
C LEU A 223 9.99 0.54 -17.16
N ALA A 224 10.76 1.61 -17.00
CA ALA A 224 12.19 1.63 -17.35
C ALA A 224 13.10 1.06 -16.24
N SER A 225 12.56 0.70 -15.08
CA SER A 225 13.34 0.18 -13.96
C SER A 225 13.91 -1.19 -14.26
N ALA A 226 15.17 -1.41 -13.87
CA ALA A 226 15.82 -2.71 -14.04
C ALA A 226 15.11 -3.79 -13.23
N PRO A 227 14.75 -4.96 -13.81
CA PRO A 227 14.06 -6.04 -13.10
C PRO A 227 14.74 -6.47 -11.81
N ALA A 228 16.07 -6.50 -11.76
CA ALA A 228 16.84 -6.84 -10.56
C ALA A 228 16.61 -5.85 -9.40
N ALA A 229 16.49 -4.54 -9.70
CA ALA A 229 16.19 -3.54 -8.69
C ALA A 229 14.78 -3.71 -8.12
N LEU A 230 13.79 -4.01 -8.98
CA LEU A 230 12.42 -4.28 -8.59
C LEU A 230 12.30 -5.59 -7.79
N ARG A 231 13.09 -6.62 -8.14
CA ARG A 231 13.17 -7.84 -7.37
C ARG A 231 13.71 -7.59 -5.96
N ALA A 232 14.78 -6.82 -5.83
CA ALA A 232 15.33 -6.43 -4.53
C ALA A 232 14.32 -5.62 -3.71
N LEU A 233 13.56 -4.73 -4.36
CA LEU A 233 12.49 -3.98 -3.74
C LEU A 233 11.38 -4.92 -3.21
N LEU A 234 10.87 -5.82 -4.05
CA LEU A 234 9.81 -6.76 -3.70
C LEU A 234 10.23 -7.73 -2.60
N GLY A 235 11.52 -8.03 -2.48
CA GLY A 235 12.09 -8.82 -1.37
C GLY A 235 11.95 -8.18 0.02
N ASN A 236 11.63 -6.90 0.11
CA ASN A 236 11.34 -6.22 1.38
C ASN A 236 9.92 -6.50 1.90
N PHE A 237 9.02 -7.03 1.07
CA PHE A 237 7.60 -7.18 1.39
C PHE A 237 7.22 -8.61 1.78
N GLU A 238 6.24 -8.69 2.66
CA GLU A 238 5.49 -9.89 2.99
C GLU A 238 4.07 -9.76 2.42
N PHE A 239 3.60 -10.82 1.76
CA PHE A 239 2.30 -10.86 1.09
C PHE A 239 1.29 -11.74 1.82
N GLU A 240 1.78 -12.68 2.60
CA GLU A 240 1.04 -13.50 3.56
C GLU A 240 1.39 -13.00 4.97
N LEU A 241 0.40 -12.44 5.64
CA LEU A 241 0.56 -11.77 6.92
C LEU A 241 0.63 -12.80 8.05
N GLY A 242 1.84 -13.05 8.54
CA GLY A 242 2.09 -13.91 9.69
C GLY A 242 1.94 -13.18 11.02
N GLU A 243 2.32 -13.86 12.11
CA GLU A 243 2.18 -13.37 13.49
C GLU A 243 2.86 -12.00 13.72
N ALA A 244 4.04 -11.79 13.13
CA ALA A 244 4.75 -10.52 13.22
C ALA A 244 3.94 -9.36 12.59
N ALA A 245 3.33 -9.60 11.41
CA ALA A 245 2.49 -8.60 10.77
C ALA A 245 1.22 -8.31 11.59
N GLU A 246 0.60 -9.34 12.20
CA GLU A 246 -0.53 -9.16 13.10
C GLU A 246 -0.15 -8.32 14.33
N ALA A 247 1.04 -8.52 14.89
CA ALA A 247 1.56 -7.67 15.95
C ALA A 247 1.77 -6.23 15.46
N GLY A 248 2.25 -6.06 14.24
CA GLY A 248 2.37 -4.77 13.56
C GLY A 248 1.02 -4.05 13.44
N ILE A 249 -0.03 -4.75 12.96
CA ILE A 249 -1.39 -4.19 12.87
C ILE A 249 -1.86 -3.70 14.24
N ARG A 250 -1.72 -4.53 15.28
CA ARG A 250 -2.12 -4.14 16.65
C ARG A 250 -1.36 -2.89 17.12
N ARG A 251 -0.07 -2.83 16.83
CA ARG A 251 0.75 -1.67 17.21
C ARG A 251 0.38 -0.41 16.45
N MET A 252 0.14 -0.54 15.15
CA MET A 252 -0.36 0.56 14.31
C MET A 252 -1.71 1.09 14.83
N ALA A 253 -2.64 0.21 15.20
CA ALA A 253 -3.94 0.60 15.75
C ALA A 253 -3.84 1.41 17.06
N GLN A 254 -2.78 1.19 17.85
CA GLN A 254 -2.53 1.93 19.09
C GLN A 254 -1.92 3.32 18.88
N ILE A 255 -1.08 3.47 17.84
CA ILE A 255 -0.24 4.65 17.66
C ILE A 255 -0.76 5.57 16.58
N LEU A 256 -1.26 5.01 15.47
CA LEU A 256 -1.62 5.83 14.33
C LEU A 256 -2.87 6.67 14.61
N PRO A 257 -2.85 7.96 14.25
CA PRO A 257 -4.03 8.81 14.40
C PRO A 257 -5.17 8.32 13.50
N THR A 258 -6.40 8.44 13.97
CA THR A 258 -7.61 8.11 13.20
C THR A 258 -7.76 8.98 11.96
N ALA A 259 -7.30 10.23 12.03
CA ALA A 259 -7.26 11.16 10.90
C ALA A 259 -6.03 12.07 11.00
N VAL A 260 -5.53 12.50 9.85
CA VAL A 260 -4.54 13.57 9.72
C VAL A 260 -5.22 14.71 8.96
N ALA A 261 -5.28 15.89 9.57
CA ALA A 261 -5.86 17.06 8.92
C ALA A 261 -5.00 17.45 7.71
N LEU A 262 -5.56 17.34 6.53
CA LEU A 262 -4.97 17.84 5.30
C LEU A 262 -5.46 19.27 5.10
N GLN A 263 -4.54 20.19 4.95
CA GLN A 263 -4.87 21.53 4.51
C GLN A 263 -4.78 21.54 2.98
N THR A 264 -5.91 21.75 2.36
CA THR A 264 -6.05 21.98 0.91
C THR A 264 -5.57 23.37 0.53
#